data_0e6ea2acabad0283da62f684bb5aea03
#
_entry.id   0e6ea2acabad0283da62f684bb5aea03
#
_cell.length_a   1.000
_cell.length_b   1.000
_cell.length_c   1.000
_cell.angle_alpha   90.00
_cell.angle_beta   90.00
_cell.angle_gamma   90.00
#
_symmetry.space_group_name_H-M   'P 1'
#
loop_
_entity.id
_entity.type
_entity.pdbx_description
1 polymer ?
#
loop_
_entity_poly.entity_id
_entity_poly.type
_entity_poly.pdbx_seq_one_letter_code
_entity_poly.pdbx_strand_id
1 'polypeptide(L)'
;MNLVKQNLDKKILSEDFSTSFKILIFSYPKNFDFLASAIKEFSLLKKVLVFVAPGAGADSAKNSLEKFNVDFICLPFMQQEVWDAFLSLMDFSFVRGEDSFSRCCLLGNPFVWNIYPQEEEFHIVKLNAFLQRIKIPQIEKFSFLYNRNFEVSCCPEALEILEEKKLPSEPEKINSEMKTEILSLLKNSENLKPEFKKFSNEILKNGNLAENLLNFLETKIPR
;
A
#
# COMPACT_ATOMS: atom_id res chain seq x y z
N MET A 1 -3.67 -10.70 -16.93
CA MET A 1 -4.10 -9.83 -18.05
C MET A 1 -5.45 -10.22 -18.65
N ASN A 2 -5.68 -11.46 -19.10
CA ASN A 2 -6.94 -11.85 -19.75
C ASN A 2 -8.18 -11.68 -18.86
N LEU A 3 -8.12 -12.11 -17.60
CA LEU A 3 -9.23 -11.99 -16.65
C LEU A 3 -9.63 -10.51 -16.43
N VAL A 4 -8.64 -9.64 -16.30
CA VAL A 4 -8.86 -8.19 -16.13
C VAL A 4 -9.47 -7.60 -17.40
N LYS A 5 -9.00 -7.99 -18.59
CA LYS A 5 -9.54 -7.52 -19.87
C LYS A 5 -10.99 -7.96 -20.12
N GLN A 6 -11.40 -9.10 -19.59
CA GLN A 6 -12.77 -9.59 -19.73
C GLN A 6 -13.77 -8.91 -18.78
N ASN A 7 -13.32 -8.42 -17.66
CA ASN A 7 -14.18 -7.94 -16.57
C ASN A 7 -14.12 -6.42 -16.31
N LEU A 8 -13.18 -5.72 -16.94
CA LEU A 8 -13.07 -4.27 -16.81
C LEU A 8 -13.37 -3.55 -18.12
N ASP A 9 -14.00 -2.40 -17.97
CA ASP A 9 -14.35 -1.54 -19.09
C ASP A 9 -13.08 -1.16 -19.89
N LYS A 10 -13.22 -1.05 -21.22
CA LYS A 10 -12.16 -0.60 -22.15
C LYS A 10 -11.56 0.76 -21.72
N LYS A 11 -12.34 1.60 -21.03
CA LYS A 11 -11.88 2.88 -20.51
C LYS A 11 -10.81 2.71 -19.42
N ILE A 12 -10.88 1.63 -18.64
CA ILE A 12 -9.90 1.30 -17.56
C ILE A 12 -8.61 0.72 -18.19
N LEU A 13 -8.77 -0.01 -19.28
CA LEU A 13 -7.68 -0.68 -20.01
C LEU A 13 -7.34 0.07 -21.30
N SER A 14 -7.21 1.40 -21.23
CA SER A 14 -6.80 2.23 -22.36
C SER A 14 -5.49 1.73 -23.00
N GLU A 15 -5.20 2.14 -24.22
CA GLU A 15 -3.95 1.80 -24.92
C GLU A 15 -2.70 2.15 -24.10
N ASP A 16 -2.83 3.15 -23.23
CA ASP A 16 -1.78 3.62 -22.35
C ASP A 16 -1.52 2.72 -21.12
N PHE A 17 -2.40 1.74 -20.82
CA PHE A 17 -2.28 0.91 -19.63
C PHE A 17 -0.96 0.14 -19.57
N SER A 18 -0.48 -0.34 -20.71
CA SER A 18 0.76 -1.14 -20.76
C SER A 18 2.04 -0.30 -20.65
N THR A 19 1.98 0.98 -20.99
CA THR A 19 3.15 1.88 -21.06
C THR A 19 3.24 2.85 -19.90
N SER A 20 2.14 3.02 -19.14
CA SER A 20 2.08 3.94 -18.01
C SER A 20 2.48 3.28 -16.71
N PHE A 21 2.96 4.10 -15.79
CA PHE A 21 3.17 3.72 -14.38
C PHE A 21 1.81 3.73 -13.65
N LYS A 22 1.44 2.61 -13.06
CA LYS A 22 0.13 2.39 -12.46
C LYS A 22 0.17 2.50 -10.94
N ILE A 23 -0.61 3.45 -10.41
CA ILE A 23 -0.76 3.68 -8.97
C ILE A 23 -2.17 3.33 -8.55
N LEU A 24 -2.33 2.48 -7.54
CA LEU A 24 -3.60 2.19 -6.91
C LEU A 24 -3.72 2.91 -5.57
N ILE A 25 -4.86 3.58 -5.36
CA ILE A 25 -5.25 4.16 -4.07
C ILE A 25 -6.47 3.41 -3.54
N PHE A 26 -6.25 2.57 -2.53
CA PHE A 26 -7.27 1.88 -1.76
C PHE A 26 -6.94 2.07 -0.28
N SER A 27 -7.50 3.10 0.35
CA SER A 27 -7.08 3.60 1.66
C SER A 27 -8.27 3.93 2.56
N TYR A 28 -8.01 4.17 3.85
CA TYR A 28 -8.95 4.81 4.76
C TYR A 28 -8.97 6.32 4.52
N PRO A 29 -10.04 7.03 4.94
CA PRO A 29 -10.15 8.48 4.76
C PRO A 29 -8.98 9.21 5.43
N LYS A 30 -8.38 10.12 4.69
CA LYS A 30 -7.38 11.08 5.17
C LYS A 30 -7.20 12.20 4.16
N ASN A 31 -6.40 13.20 4.49
CA ASN A 31 -5.95 14.18 3.51
C ASN A 31 -4.89 13.53 2.61
N PHE A 32 -5.11 13.52 1.29
CA PHE A 32 -4.20 13.00 0.29
C PHE A 32 -3.45 14.08 -0.51
N ASP A 33 -3.48 15.34 -0.06
CA ASP A 33 -2.85 16.45 -0.77
C ASP A 33 -1.36 16.21 -1.03
N PHE A 34 -0.65 15.66 -0.04
CA PHE A 34 0.75 15.26 -0.18
C PHE A 34 0.95 14.26 -1.31
N LEU A 35 0.07 13.25 -1.42
CA LEU A 35 0.14 12.21 -2.43
C LEU A 35 -0.21 12.75 -3.82
N ALA A 36 -1.31 13.50 -3.93
CA ALA A 36 -1.73 14.13 -5.19
C ALA A 36 -0.65 15.07 -5.73
N SER A 37 -0.04 15.89 -4.86
CA SER A 37 1.07 16.76 -5.22
C SER A 37 2.31 15.97 -5.68
N ALA A 38 2.65 14.87 -5.00
CA ALA A 38 3.77 14.00 -5.40
C ALA A 38 3.52 13.30 -6.74
N ILE A 39 2.30 12.78 -6.96
CA ILE A 39 1.91 12.17 -8.23
C ILE A 39 1.97 13.20 -9.36
N LYS A 40 1.49 14.43 -9.14
CA LYS A 40 1.57 15.51 -10.13
C LYS A 40 3.02 15.79 -10.53
N GLU A 41 3.93 15.86 -9.56
CA GLU A 41 5.35 16.05 -9.84
C GLU A 41 5.96 14.83 -10.56
N PHE A 42 5.62 13.63 -10.13
CA PHE A 42 6.10 12.39 -10.76
C PHE A 42 5.60 12.25 -12.20
N SER A 43 4.39 12.73 -12.51
CA SER A 43 3.82 12.69 -13.85
C SER A 43 4.58 13.53 -14.89
N LEU A 44 5.44 14.44 -14.44
CA LEU A 44 6.36 15.17 -15.33
C LEU A 44 7.52 14.30 -15.84
N LEU A 45 7.77 13.18 -15.17
CA LEU A 45 8.88 12.26 -15.50
C LEU A 45 8.39 11.01 -16.23
N LYS A 46 7.19 10.57 -15.95
CA LYS A 46 6.60 9.31 -16.47
C LYS A 46 5.10 9.47 -16.65
N LYS A 47 4.55 8.87 -17.70
CA LYS A 47 3.09 8.78 -17.84
C LYS A 47 2.53 7.92 -16.69
N VAL A 48 1.54 8.46 -15.99
CA VAL A 48 0.96 7.83 -14.80
C VAL A 48 -0.52 7.56 -15.01
N LEU A 49 -0.99 6.40 -14.61
CA LEU A 49 -2.40 6.07 -14.44
C LEU A 49 -2.69 5.89 -12.96
N VAL A 50 -3.62 6.68 -12.44
CA VAL A 50 -4.04 6.61 -11.04
C VAL A 50 -5.41 5.94 -10.97
N PHE A 51 -5.53 4.90 -10.16
CA PHE A 51 -6.76 4.18 -9.92
C PHE A 51 -7.22 4.40 -8.48
N VAL A 52 -8.48 4.78 -8.32
CA VAL A 52 -9.11 4.94 -7.00
C VAL A 52 -10.13 3.83 -6.81
N ALA A 53 -9.86 2.93 -5.87
CA ALA A 53 -10.76 1.83 -5.54
C ALA A 53 -11.95 2.32 -4.70
N PRO A 54 -13.13 1.69 -4.85
CA PRO A 54 -14.31 2.03 -4.06
C PRO A 54 -14.06 1.71 -2.57
N GLY A 55 -14.58 2.56 -1.69
CA GLY A 55 -14.47 2.38 -0.24
C GLY A 55 -14.40 3.70 0.52
N ALA A 56 -14.19 3.62 1.83
CA ALA A 56 -14.30 4.75 2.75
C ALA A 56 -13.40 5.95 2.40
N GLY A 57 -12.19 5.70 1.88
CA GLY A 57 -11.23 6.76 1.53
C GLY A 57 -11.36 7.28 0.09
N ALA A 58 -12.27 6.73 -0.72
CA ALA A 58 -12.34 7.07 -2.14
C ALA A 58 -12.61 8.56 -2.39
N ASP A 59 -13.57 9.16 -1.69
CA ASP A 59 -13.93 10.56 -1.90
C ASP A 59 -12.81 11.51 -1.44
N SER A 60 -12.16 11.21 -0.32
CA SER A 60 -10.98 11.98 0.13
C SER A 60 -9.86 11.95 -0.91
N ALA A 61 -9.59 10.79 -1.50
CA ALA A 61 -8.57 10.64 -2.53
C ALA A 61 -8.94 11.43 -3.80
N LYS A 62 -10.18 11.30 -4.29
CA LYS A 62 -10.68 12.03 -5.45
C LYS A 62 -10.56 13.54 -5.27
N ASN A 63 -11.06 14.07 -4.15
CA ASN A 63 -11.01 15.50 -3.85
C ASN A 63 -9.58 16.05 -3.90
N SER A 64 -8.61 15.32 -3.32
CA SER A 64 -7.21 15.75 -3.38
C SER A 64 -6.63 15.65 -4.80
N LEU A 65 -6.93 14.58 -5.55
CA LEU A 65 -6.46 14.42 -6.93
C LEU A 65 -7.02 15.54 -7.84
N GLU A 66 -8.31 15.86 -7.74
CA GLU A 66 -8.96 16.96 -8.45
C GLU A 66 -8.32 18.32 -8.12
N LYS A 67 -8.10 18.59 -6.83
CA LYS A 67 -7.46 19.82 -6.34
C LYS A 67 -6.08 20.05 -6.98
N PHE A 68 -5.32 18.99 -7.22
CA PHE A 68 -3.98 19.06 -7.83
C PHE A 68 -3.99 18.81 -9.35
N ASN A 69 -5.16 18.74 -9.98
CA ASN A 69 -5.31 18.44 -11.41
C ASN A 69 -4.53 17.17 -11.82
N VAL A 70 -4.75 16.09 -11.09
CA VAL A 70 -4.26 14.74 -11.40
C VAL A 70 -5.42 13.92 -11.93
N ASP A 71 -5.28 13.41 -13.15
CA ASP A 71 -6.28 12.53 -13.75
C ASP A 71 -6.30 11.18 -13.02
N PHE A 72 -7.50 10.63 -12.81
CA PHE A 72 -7.68 9.34 -12.17
C PHE A 72 -8.89 8.57 -12.74
N ILE A 73 -8.89 7.28 -12.49
CA ILE A 73 -9.93 6.35 -12.89
C ILE A 73 -10.55 5.75 -11.64
N CYS A 74 -11.86 5.95 -11.47
CA CYS A 74 -12.62 5.26 -10.41
C CYS A 74 -12.85 3.82 -10.81
N LEU A 75 -12.47 2.89 -9.94
CA LEU A 75 -12.71 1.47 -10.16
C LEU A 75 -14.12 1.08 -9.68
N PRO A 76 -14.78 0.14 -10.37
CA PRO A 76 -15.99 -0.49 -9.85
C PRO A 76 -15.64 -1.48 -8.71
N PHE A 77 -16.66 -1.95 -7.99
CA PHE A 77 -16.49 -3.15 -7.19
C PHE A 77 -16.17 -4.34 -8.09
N MET A 78 -15.21 -5.15 -7.69
CA MET A 78 -14.73 -6.30 -8.45
C MET A 78 -14.91 -7.59 -7.65
N GLN A 79 -15.11 -8.69 -8.35
CA GLN A 79 -14.95 -10.01 -7.76
C GLN A 79 -13.50 -10.22 -7.33
N GLN A 80 -13.28 -11.05 -6.33
CA GLN A 80 -11.97 -11.22 -5.69
C GLN A 80 -10.86 -11.61 -6.68
N GLU A 81 -11.14 -12.53 -7.58
CA GLU A 81 -10.17 -12.99 -8.59
C GLU A 81 -9.76 -11.87 -9.56
N VAL A 82 -10.72 -11.00 -9.94
CA VAL A 82 -10.45 -9.83 -10.79
C VAL A 82 -9.62 -8.80 -10.04
N TRP A 83 -9.92 -8.60 -8.75
CA TRP A 83 -9.15 -7.72 -7.87
C TRP A 83 -7.71 -8.18 -7.73
N ASP A 84 -7.47 -9.48 -7.49
CA ASP A 84 -6.13 -10.05 -7.39
C ASP A 84 -5.35 -9.88 -8.69
N ALA A 85 -5.99 -10.17 -9.80
CA ALA A 85 -5.39 -9.99 -11.11
C ALA A 85 -5.09 -8.50 -11.39
N PHE A 86 -5.94 -7.58 -10.95
CA PHE A 86 -5.74 -6.14 -11.10
C PHE A 86 -4.59 -5.65 -10.22
N LEU A 87 -4.55 -6.05 -8.94
CA LEU A 87 -3.46 -5.74 -8.02
C LEU A 87 -2.09 -6.16 -8.58
N SER A 88 -2.03 -7.33 -9.24
CA SER A 88 -0.78 -7.84 -9.82
C SER A 88 -0.23 -6.97 -10.96
N LEU A 89 -1.03 -6.10 -11.54
CA LEU A 89 -0.65 -5.20 -12.63
C LEU A 89 -0.18 -3.82 -12.15
N MET A 90 -0.32 -3.52 -10.87
CA MET A 90 0.06 -2.22 -10.32
C MET A 90 1.57 -2.11 -10.13
N ASP A 91 2.10 -0.92 -10.40
CA ASP A 91 3.51 -0.61 -10.16
C ASP A 91 3.76 -0.12 -8.74
N PHE A 92 2.75 0.53 -8.12
CA PHE A 92 2.74 0.94 -6.73
C PHE A 92 1.32 0.95 -6.17
N SER A 93 1.11 0.46 -4.94
CA SER A 93 -0.21 0.37 -4.35
C SER A 93 -0.26 0.95 -2.94
N PHE A 94 -1.29 1.74 -2.66
CA PHE A 94 -1.73 2.05 -1.30
C PHE A 94 -2.88 1.12 -0.98
N VAL A 95 -2.72 0.23 -0.02
CA VAL A 95 -3.75 -0.76 0.32
C VAL A 95 -4.15 -0.68 1.78
N ARG A 96 -5.43 -0.90 2.06
CA ARG A 96 -5.99 -0.92 3.39
C ARG A 96 -6.46 -2.30 3.81
N GLY A 97 -6.64 -2.46 5.12
CA GLY A 97 -7.15 -3.70 5.71
C GLY A 97 -6.17 -4.85 5.62
N GLU A 98 -6.58 -6.00 6.13
CA GLU A 98 -5.71 -7.18 6.27
C GLU A 98 -5.68 -8.02 4.98
N ASP A 99 -6.81 -8.12 4.28
CA ASP A 99 -6.95 -8.98 3.10
C ASP A 99 -6.12 -8.46 1.91
N SER A 100 -6.32 -7.19 1.50
CA SER A 100 -5.53 -6.60 0.42
C SER A 100 -4.04 -6.48 0.77
N PHE A 101 -3.71 -6.23 2.04
CA PHE A 101 -2.35 -6.27 2.55
C PHE A 101 -1.71 -7.65 2.31
N SER A 102 -2.37 -8.72 2.75
CA SER A 102 -1.86 -10.10 2.60
C SER A 102 -1.65 -10.46 1.13
N ARG A 103 -2.57 -10.04 0.25
CA ARG A 103 -2.46 -10.23 -1.20
C ARG A 103 -1.25 -9.50 -1.77
N CYS A 104 -1.01 -8.25 -1.38
CA CYS A 104 0.17 -7.49 -1.82
C CYS A 104 1.48 -8.15 -1.35
N CYS A 105 1.51 -8.68 -0.12
CA CYS A 105 2.65 -9.44 0.37
C CYS A 105 2.97 -10.66 -0.52
N LEU A 106 1.94 -11.36 -1.02
CA LEU A 106 2.10 -12.52 -1.90
C LEU A 106 2.46 -12.14 -3.34
N LEU A 107 1.97 -11.01 -3.84
CA LEU A 107 2.23 -10.54 -5.20
C LEU A 107 3.66 -10.05 -5.39
N GLY A 108 4.22 -9.40 -4.37
CA GLY A 108 5.60 -8.88 -4.39
C GLY A 108 5.79 -7.64 -5.27
N ASN A 109 4.75 -6.86 -5.50
CA ASN A 109 4.83 -5.52 -6.07
C ASN A 109 4.98 -4.48 -4.93
N PRO A 110 5.61 -3.32 -5.17
CA PRO A 110 5.73 -2.26 -4.18
C PRO A 110 4.38 -1.76 -3.67
N PHE A 111 4.25 -1.68 -2.35
CA PHE A 111 3.04 -1.15 -1.71
C PHE A 111 3.33 -0.49 -0.38
N VAL A 112 2.37 0.32 0.07
CA VAL A 112 2.29 0.84 1.43
C VAL A 112 0.98 0.38 2.06
N TRP A 113 1.07 -0.11 3.28
CA TRP A 113 -0.08 -0.56 4.04
C TRP A 113 -0.68 0.57 4.87
N ASN A 114 -1.97 0.86 4.66
CA ASN A 114 -2.77 1.69 5.53
C ASN A 114 -3.53 0.79 6.50
N ILE A 115 -3.01 0.66 7.69
CA ILE A 115 -3.57 -0.19 8.74
C ILE A 115 -4.87 0.44 9.26
N TYR A 116 -5.81 -0.39 9.70
CA TYR A 116 -7.00 0.09 10.39
C TYR A 116 -6.59 0.82 11.68
N PRO A 117 -6.95 2.11 11.82
CA PRO A 117 -6.61 2.87 13.01
C PRO A 117 -7.21 2.21 14.26
N GLN A 118 -6.39 2.02 15.27
CA GLN A 118 -6.79 1.48 16.56
C GLN A 118 -6.66 2.55 17.65
N GLU A 119 -7.37 2.35 18.76
CA GLU A 119 -7.27 3.22 19.93
C GLU A 119 -5.81 3.30 20.39
N GLU A 120 -5.43 4.46 20.94
CA GLU A 120 -4.07 4.74 21.44
C GLU A 120 -2.96 4.37 20.43
N GLU A 121 -3.29 4.34 19.14
CA GLU A 121 -2.37 4.02 18.05
C GLU A 121 -1.70 2.64 18.14
N PHE A 122 -2.31 1.67 18.77
CA PHE A 122 -1.77 0.32 18.90
C PHE A 122 -1.43 -0.34 17.54
N HIS A 123 -2.07 0.09 16.45
CA HIS A 123 -1.73 -0.34 15.10
C HIS A 123 -0.29 -0.01 14.67
N ILE A 124 0.38 0.97 15.30
CA ILE A 124 1.79 1.30 15.06
C ILE A 124 2.71 0.15 15.49
N VAL A 125 2.36 -0.57 16.56
CA VAL A 125 3.11 -1.76 16.98
C VAL A 125 3.06 -2.85 15.91
N LYS A 126 1.85 -3.07 15.34
CA LYS A 126 1.66 -4.02 14.23
C LYS A 126 2.43 -3.58 12.97
N LEU A 127 2.38 -2.28 12.65
CA LEU A 127 3.14 -1.71 11.54
C LEU A 127 4.64 -1.96 11.70
N ASN A 128 5.18 -1.67 12.88
CA ASN A 128 6.59 -1.88 13.17
C ASN A 128 7.00 -3.35 12.99
N ALA A 129 6.20 -4.28 13.51
CA ALA A 129 6.45 -5.71 13.34
C ALA A 129 6.48 -6.13 11.85
N PHE A 130 5.57 -5.58 11.03
CA PHE A 130 5.59 -5.80 9.58
C PHE A 130 6.85 -5.22 8.93
N LEU A 131 7.21 -3.96 9.24
CA LEU A 131 8.37 -3.30 8.66
C LEU A 131 9.68 -4.00 9.02
N GLN A 132 9.82 -4.47 10.26
CA GLN A 132 10.95 -5.29 10.69
C GLN A 132 11.03 -6.64 9.94
N ARG A 133 9.89 -7.21 9.55
CA ARG A 133 9.85 -8.47 8.81
C ARG A 133 10.15 -8.31 7.32
N ILE A 134 9.60 -7.28 6.68
CA ILE A 134 9.85 -7.05 5.24
C ILE A 134 11.28 -6.56 4.97
N LYS A 135 11.89 -5.84 5.91
CA LYS A 135 13.28 -5.35 5.87
C LYS A 135 13.59 -4.49 4.63
N ILE A 136 12.68 -3.58 4.30
CA ILE A 136 12.85 -2.58 3.24
C ILE A 136 12.90 -1.18 3.89
N PRO A 137 14.09 -0.68 4.26
CA PRO A 137 14.20 0.59 5.02
C PRO A 137 13.59 1.79 4.29
N GLN A 138 13.57 1.77 2.96
CA GLN A 138 13.08 2.88 2.15
C GLN A 138 11.61 3.20 2.36
N ILE A 139 10.77 2.19 2.72
CA ILE A 139 9.34 2.42 2.97
C ILE A 139 9.03 2.80 4.41
N GLU A 140 10.00 2.68 5.31
CA GLU A 140 9.76 2.72 6.76
C GLU A 140 9.24 4.08 7.21
N LYS A 141 9.98 5.14 6.93
CA LYS A 141 9.63 6.49 7.37
C LYS A 141 8.28 6.94 6.82
N PHE A 142 8.04 6.73 5.53
CA PHE A 142 6.75 7.04 4.92
C PHE A 142 5.62 6.24 5.56
N SER A 143 5.82 4.94 5.82
CA SER A 143 4.81 4.08 6.41
C SER A 143 4.38 4.56 7.81
N PHE A 144 5.32 5.00 8.65
CA PHE A 144 4.99 5.57 9.95
C PHE A 144 4.24 6.90 9.81
N LEU A 145 4.73 7.85 9.00
CA LEU A 145 4.06 9.12 8.73
C LEU A 145 2.63 8.91 8.19
N TYR A 146 2.47 7.93 7.31
CA TYR A 146 1.20 7.63 6.65
C TYR A 146 0.17 7.00 7.59
N ASN A 147 0.59 6.24 8.60
CA ASN A 147 -0.30 5.56 9.53
C ASN A 147 -0.48 6.30 10.86
N ARG A 148 0.40 7.24 11.20
CA ARG A 148 0.33 8.03 12.43
C ARG A 148 -0.88 8.98 12.43
N ASN A 149 -1.61 9.03 13.54
CA ASN A 149 -2.56 10.10 13.84
C ASN A 149 -1.96 11.02 14.90
N PHE A 150 -1.51 12.17 14.49
CA PHE A 150 -0.80 13.13 15.35
C PHE A 150 -1.72 13.83 16.37
N GLU A 151 -3.03 13.62 16.29
CA GLU A 151 -4.04 14.21 17.19
C GLU A 151 -4.41 13.29 18.36
N VAL A 152 -3.90 12.04 18.35
CA VAL A 152 -4.27 11.00 19.33
C VAL A 152 -3.05 10.64 20.20
N SER A 153 -3.30 10.39 21.48
CA SER A 153 -2.29 9.83 22.39
C SER A 153 -1.92 8.40 21.99
N CYS A 154 -0.69 8.00 22.28
CA CYS A 154 -0.17 6.66 21.98
C CYS A 154 -0.16 5.80 23.24
N CYS A 155 -0.35 4.49 23.07
CA CYS A 155 0.05 3.52 24.08
C CYS A 155 1.58 3.55 24.27
N PRO A 156 2.10 3.10 25.44
CA PRO A 156 3.54 3.15 25.72
C PRO A 156 4.41 2.48 24.64
N GLU A 157 3.98 1.33 24.13
CA GLU A 157 4.70 0.58 23.10
C GLU A 157 4.76 1.33 21.75
N ALA A 158 3.67 1.98 21.36
CA ALA A 158 3.64 2.79 20.14
C ALA A 158 4.50 4.05 20.30
N LEU A 159 4.48 4.67 21.49
CA LEU A 159 5.26 5.86 21.79
C LEU A 159 6.76 5.58 21.71
N GLU A 160 7.24 4.49 22.33
CA GLU A 160 8.63 4.07 22.27
C GLU A 160 9.12 3.90 20.82
N ILE A 161 8.33 3.21 19.99
CA ILE A 161 8.63 3.02 18.56
C ILE A 161 8.73 4.38 17.85
N LEU A 162 7.77 5.28 18.05
CA LEU A 162 7.70 6.55 17.35
C LEU A 162 8.82 7.53 17.76
N GLU A 163 9.24 7.51 19.03
CA GLU A 163 10.36 8.30 19.52
C GLU A 163 11.69 7.90 18.83
N GLU A 164 11.91 6.60 18.64
CA GLU A 164 13.07 6.10 17.90
C GLU A 164 13.09 6.60 16.43
N LYS A 165 11.93 6.76 15.81
CA LYS A 165 11.81 7.16 14.39
C LYS A 165 12.03 8.66 14.17
N LYS A 166 12.02 9.48 15.21
CA LYS A 166 12.25 10.93 15.16
C LYS A 166 11.39 11.64 14.10
N LEU A 167 10.10 11.29 14.06
CA LEU A 167 9.16 11.88 13.11
C LEU A 167 8.89 13.35 13.45
N PRO A 168 8.60 14.21 12.43
CA PRO A 168 8.19 15.57 12.68
C PRO A 168 6.86 15.62 13.44
N SER A 169 6.66 16.64 14.26
CA SER A 169 5.43 16.90 14.99
C SER A 169 4.58 18.03 14.41
N GLU A 170 5.20 18.90 13.59
CA GLU A 170 4.53 20.05 13.01
C GLU A 170 3.77 19.64 11.73
N PRO A 171 2.46 19.97 11.59
CA PRO A 171 1.64 19.52 10.45
C PRO A 171 2.21 19.87 9.08
N GLU A 172 2.78 21.06 8.92
CA GLU A 172 3.38 21.50 7.66
C GLU A 172 4.61 20.66 7.30
N LYS A 173 5.45 20.36 8.27
CA LYS A 173 6.62 19.50 8.09
C LYS A 173 6.19 18.06 7.77
N ILE A 174 5.16 17.54 8.46
CA ILE A 174 4.61 16.20 8.20
C ILE A 174 4.20 16.09 6.74
N ASN A 175 3.36 17.00 6.23
CA ASN A 175 2.89 16.99 4.85
C ASN A 175 4.04 17.12 3.84
N SER A 176 4.99 18.01 4.11
CA SER A 176 6.17 18.18 3.26
C SER A 176 7.05 16.93 3.22
N GLU A 177 7.27 16.29 4.36
CA GLU A 177 8.04 15.05 4.43
C GLU A 177 7.29 13.89 3.78
N MET A 178 5.98 13.74 4.02
CA MET A 178 5.17 12.72 3.35
C MET A 178 5.24 12.86 1.83
N LYS A 179 5.16 14.09 1.30
CA LYS A 179 5.32 14.34 -0.14
C LYS A 179 6.71 13.93 -0.62
N THR A 180 7.75 14.31 0.10
CA THR A 180 9.15 14.03 -0.28
C THR A 180 9.43 12.53 -0.28
N GLU A 181 9.02 11.83 0.78
CA GLU A 181 9.22 10.39 0.93
C GLU A 181 8.46 9.60 -0.14
N ILE A 182 7.16 9.91 -0.36
CA ILE A 182 6.41 9.17 -1.39
C ILE A 182 6.93 9.45 -2.80
N LEU A 183 7.31 10.67 -3.11
CA LEU A 183 7.92 11.00 -4.40
C LEU A 183 9.22 10.20 -4.62
N SER A 184 10.04 10.08 -3.59
CA SER A 184 11.25 9.24 -3.61
C SER A 184 10.91 7.77 -3.86
N LEU A 185 9.89 7.23 -3.18
CA LEU A 185 9.44 5.85 -3.38
C LEU A 185 8.93 5.60 -4.80
N LEU A 186 8.14 6.53 -5.36
CA LEU A 186 7.65 6.42 -6.74
C LEU A 186 8.81 6.46 -7.75
N LYS A 187 9.78 7.38 -7.58
CA LYS A 187 10.96 7.48 -8.44
C LYS A 187 11.84 6.21 -8.38
N ASN A 188 11.92 5.57 -7.22
CA ASN A 188 12.75 4.40 -6.98
C ASN A 188 11.99 3.07 -7.02
N SER A 189 10.73 3.05 -7.43
CA SER A 189 9.86 1.87 -7.41
C SER A 189 10.43 0.65 -8.13
N GLU A 190 11.14 0.86 -9.24
CA GLU A 190 11.81 -0.22 -9.98
C GLU A 190 12.91 -0.90 -9.15
N ASN A 191 13.63 -0.13 -8.34
CA ASN A 191 14.66 -0.65 -7.44
C ASN A 191 14.05 -1.35 -6.21
N LEU A 192 12.82 -1.01 -5.85
CA LEU A 192 12.09 -1.64 -4.74
C LEU A 192 11.48 -2.99 -5.15
N LYS A 193 11.10 -3.17 -6.40
CA LYS A 193 10.47 -4.42 -6.89
C LYS A 193 11.25 -5.68 -6.52
N PRO A 194 12.57 -5.79 -6.68
CA PRO A 194 13.33 -6.97 -6.28
C PRO A 194 13.22 -7.30 -4.79
N GLU A 195 13.22 -6.27 -3.91
CA GLU A 195 13.10 -6.45 -2.46
C GLU A 195 11.70 -6.96 -2.06
N PHE A 196 10.65 -6.37 -2.62
CA PHE A 196 9.28 -6.85 -2.42
C PHE A 196 9.11 -8.28 -2.97
N LYS A 197 9.70 -8.59 -4.12
CA LYS A 197 9.66 -9.94 -4.68
C LYS A 197 10.40 -10.96 -3.84
N LYS A 198 11.54 -10.58 -3.27
CA LYS A 198 12.29 -11.41 -2.33
C LYS A 198 11.42 -11.72 -1.10
N PHE A 199 10.80 -10.72 -0.49
CA PHE A 199 9.89 -10.89 0.63
C PHE A 199 8.71 -11.81 0.28
N SER A 200 8.05 -11.60 -0.86
CA SER A 200 6.98 -12.47 -1.36
C SER A 200 7.44 -13.93 -1.48
N ASN A 201 8.62 -14.16 -2.06
CA ASN A 201 9.17 -15.49 -2.21
C ASN A 201 9.50 -16.16 -0.86
N GLU A 202 9.92 -15.39 0.15
CA GLU A 202 10.14 -15.89 1.50
C GLU A 202 8.83 -16.34 2.17
N ILE A 203 7.74 -15.59 1.98
CA ILE A 203 6.41 -15.99 2.47
C ILE A 203 5.94 -17.27 1.77
N LEU A 204 6.07 -17.33 0.44
CA LEU A 204 5.62 -18.47 -0.35
C LEU A 204 6.36 -19.78 0.00
N LYS A 205 7.61 -19.70 0.48
CA LYS A 205 8.36 -20.86 0.98
C LYS A 205 7.73 -21.52 2.21
N ASN A 206 6.90 -20.81 2.97
CA ASN A 206 6.18 -21.39 4.11
C ASN A 206 5.11 -22.42 3.68
N GLY A 207 4.79 -22.50 2.41
CA GLY A 207 3.81 -23.45 1.87
C GLY A 207 2.37 -23.12 2.23
N ASN A 208 1.52 -24.09 2.05
CA ASN A 208 0.09 -23.99 2.34
C ASN A 208 -0.16 -24.27 3.84
N LEU A 209 -0.85 -23.37 4.52
CA LEU A 209 -1.18 -23.50 5.95
C LEU A 209 -1.95 -24.79 6.25
N ALA A 210 -2.91 -25.18 5.40
CA ALA A 210 -3.69 -26.40 5.60
C ALA A 210 -2.82 -27.66 5.49
N GLU A 211 -1.93 -27.73 4.51
CA GLU A 211 -0.97 -28.82 4.37
C GLU A 211 -0.01 -28.89 5.55
N ASN A 212 0.51 -27.75 5.98
CA ASN A 212 1.40 -27.67 7.13
C ASN A 212 0.69 -28.14 8.43
N LEU A 213 -0.59 -27.77 8.59
CA LEU A 213 -1.40 -28.20 9.73
C LEU A 213 -1.66 -29.72 9.68
N LEU A 214 -2.02 -30.27 8.52
CA LEU A 214 -2.20 -31.71 8.35
C LEU A 214 -0.92 -32.48 8.69
N ASN A 215 0.20 -32.06 8.14
CA ASN A 215 1.51 -32.66 8.42
C ASN A 215 1.85 -32.61 9.92
N PHE A 216 1.57 -31.46 10.57
CA PHE A 216 1.77 -31.31 12.02
C PHE A 216 0.88 -32.29 12.81
N LEU A 217 -0.41 -32.39 12.49
CA LEU A 217 -1.34 -33.30 13.15
C LEU A 217 -0.93 -34.76 12.97
N GLU A 218 -0.49 -35.17 11.78
CA GLU A 218 0.01 -36.52 11.53
C GLU A 218 1.24 -36.88 12.38
N THR A 219 2.09 -35.90 12.71
CA THR A 219 3.22 -36.10 13.61
C THR A 219 2.83 -36.23 15.09
N LYS A 220 1.62 -35.77 15.47
CA LYS A 220 1.15 -35.73 16.88
C LYS A 220 0.13 -36.81 17.22
N ILE A 221 -0.52 -37.39 16.21
CA ILE A 221 -1.49 -38.48 16.41
C ILE A 221 -0.76 -39.79 16.14
N PRO A 222 -0.43 -40.59 17.17
CA PRO A 222 0.11 -41.92 16.95
C PRO A 222 -0.90 -42.76 16.18
N ARG A 223 -0.48 -43.46 15.14
CA ARG A 223 -1.29 -44.47 14.45
C ARG A 223 -1.56 -45.67 15.34
#